data_04142e04b2d8e78e5102ee7c8873e531
#
_entry.id   04142e04b2d8e78e5102ee7c8873e531
#
_cell.length_a   1.000
_cell.length_b   1.000
_cell.length_c   1.000
_cell.angle_alpha   90.00
_cell.angle_beta   90.00
_cell.angle_gamma   90.00
#
_symmetry.space_group_name_H-M   'P 1'
#
loop_
_entity.id
_entity.type
_entity.pdbx_description
1 polymer ?
#
loop_
_entity_poly.entity_id
_entity_poly.type
_entity_poly.pdbx_seq_one_letter_code
_entity_poly.pdbx_strand_id
1 'polypeptide(L)'
;MIRVLNIISDTNIGGAGRVILNYLRFADKSKFETLAAIPRGSLLKEPLEQAGAKVVEVDGMADRSYHKDDVKVLQKVIRSVKPDLVHTHGALSGRIAAKRCHVPVIYSRHSAFPVPAKLRRPPGRWVNKLVNEHYADRIIAVSPATAENLTDGGISKKKITLVMNGVAAVEETSPAQRAALREELNIPEGTVVFGILARIEDYKGHLYLVYAAKQLKDRGYQNFRVLVAGTGAFKEEVS
;
A
#
# COMPACT_ATOMS: atom_id res chain seq x y z
N MET A 1 -1.27 -9.82 -25.87
CA MET A 1 -0.88 -9.71 -24.45
C MET A 1 -1.10 -8.27 -24.03
N ILE A 2 -1.83 -8.01 -22.95
CA ILE A 2 -2.15 -6.66 -22.46
C ILE A 2 -0.99 -6.17 -21.61
N ARG A 3 -0.42 -5.04 -21.99
CA ARG A 3 0.70 -4.40 -21.27
C ARG A 3 0.19 -3.45 -20.21
N VAL A 4 0.41 -3.75 -18.94
CA VAL A 4 -0.04 -2.96 -17.79
C VAL A 4 1.15 -2.26 -17.14
N LEU A 5 1.15 -0.93 -17.11
CA LEU A 5 2.13 -0.14 -16.37
C LEU A 5 1.58 0.23 -15.00
N ASN A 6 2.10 -0.39 -13.95
CA ASN A 6 1.83 0.01 -12.57
C ASN A 6 2.70 1.22 -12.22
N ILE A 7 2.10 2.25 -11.63
CA ILE A 7 2.82 3.45 -11.14
C ILE A 7 2.61 3.56 -9.64
N ILE A 8 3.69 3.48 -8.88
CA ILE A 8 3.69 3.58 -7.42
C ILE A 8 4.82 4.51 -6.97
N SER A 9 4.54 5.41 -6.02
CA SER A 9 5.48 6.39 -5.52
C SER A 9 6.25 5.96 -4.27
N ASP A 10 5.96 4.77 -3.73
CA ASP A 10 6.56 4.28 -2.50
C ASP A 10 8.05 3.99 -2.68
N THR A 11 8.88 4.52 -1.79
CA THR A 11 10.32 4.19 -1.71
C THR A 11 10.57 2.89 -0.93
N ASN A 12 9.64 2.51 -0.07
CA ASN A 12 9.69 1.31 0.78
C ASN A 12 8.66 0.27 0.34
N ILE A 13 8.83 -0.98 0.81
CA ILE A 13 7.86 -2.06 0.58
C ILE A 13 6.68 -1.88 1.53
N GLY A 14 5.75 -1.00 1.15
CA GLY A 14 4.49 -0.78 1.84
C GLY A 14 3.37 -1.73 1.41
N GLY A 15 2.15 -1.48 1.93
CA GLY A 15 0.96 -2.28 1.59
C GLY A 15 0.63 -2.28 0.10
N ALA A 16 0.76 -1.14 -0.58
CA ALA A 16 0.52 -1.04 -2.02
C ALA A 16 1.54 -1.85 -2.84
N GLY A 17 2.82 -1.79 -2.48
CA GLY A 17 3.87 -2.59 -3.11
C GLY A 17 3.62 -4.09 -2.95
N ARG A 18 3.20 -4.55 -1.75
CA ARG A 18 2.83 -5.95 -1.50
C ARG A 18 1.65 -6.40 -2.36
N VAL A 19 0.67 -5.54 -2.62
CA VAL A 19 -0.45 -5.86 -3.52
C VAL A 19 0.04 -6.12 -4.94
N ILE A 20 0.99 -5.33 -5.45
CA ILE A 20 1.57 -5.55 -6.78
C ILE A 20 2.36 -6.87 -6.81
N LEU A 21 3.17 -7.15 -5.78
CA LEU A 21 3.92 -8.40 -5.68
C LEU A 21 3.01 -9.63 -5.61
N ASN A 22 1.93 -9.57 -4.82
CA ASN A 22 0.93 -10.63 -4.78
C ASN A 22 0.23 -10.80 -6.12
N TYR A 23 -0.14 -9.70 -6.79
CA TYR A 23 -0.71 -9.76 -8.14
C TYR A 23 0.23 -10.49 -9.11
N LEU A 24 1.51 -10.14 -9.13
CA LEU A 24 2.51 -10.75 -10.01
C LEU A 24 2.69 -12.26 -9.76
N ARG A 25 2.52 -12.71 -8.52
CA ARG A 25 2.62 -14.14 -8.15
C ARG A 25 1.49 -14.97 -8.77
N PHE A 26 0.28 -14.38 -8.91
CA PHE A 26 -0.93 -15.10 -9.35
C PHE A 26 -1.44 -14.65 -10.72
N ALA A 27 -0.86 -13.62 -11.32
CA ALA A 27 -1.29 -13.10 -12.61
C ALA A 27 -1.06 -14.11 -13.74
N ASP A 28 -2.01 -14.16 -14.65
CA ASP A 28 -1.88 -14.93 -15.90
C ASP A 28 -0.87 -14.23 -16.83
N LYS A 29 0.38 -14.67 -16.78
CA LYS A 29 1.50 -14.12 -17.56
C LYS A 29 1.36 -14.35 -19.07
N SER A 30 0.44 -15.22 -19.51
CA SER A 30 0.12 -15.39 -20.94
C SER A 30 -0.76 -14.26 -21.47
N LYS A 31 -1.56 -13.62 -20.59
CA LYS A 31 -2.47 -12.53 -20.94
C LYS A 31 -1.91 -11.14 -20.63
N PHE A 32 -1.11 -11.01 -19.56
CA PHE A 32 -0.65 -9.73 -19.04
C PHE A 32 0.89 -9.63 -19.00
N GLU A 33 1.42 -8.59 -19.61
CA GLU A 33 2.80 -8.14 -19.40
C GLU A 33 2.77 -7.00 -18.37
N THR A 34 3.46 -7.20 -17.24
CA THR A 34 3.48 -6.21 -16.15
C THR A 34 4.76 -5.40 -16.16
N LEU A 35 4.60 -4.08 -16.22
CA LEU A 35 5.66 -3.10 -16.02
C LEU A 35 5.39 -2.34 -14.72
N ALA A 36 6.45 -1.83 -14.08
CA ALA A 36 6.34 -0.99 -12.89
C ALA A 36 7.24 0.24 -13.02
N ALA A 37 6.65 1.44 -12.90
CA ALA A 37 7.38 2.68 -12.72
C ALA A 37 7.44 3.02 -11.24
N ILE A 38 8.64 3.10 -10.71
CA ILE A 38 8.93 3.31 -9.27
C ILE A 38 9.95 4.45 -9.11
N PRO A 39 10.04 5.09 -7.93
CA PRO A 39 11.12 6.02 -7.64
C PRO A 39 12.49 5.35 -7.76
N ARG A 40 13.49 6.11 -8.25
CA ARG A 40 14.86 5.63 -8.23
C ARG A 40 15.30 5.28 -6.80
N GLY A 41 15.93 4.13 -6.63
CA GLY A 41 16.37 3.62 -5.33
C GLY A 41 15.25 3.05 -4.45
N SER A 42 14.04 2.86 -4.97
CA SER A 42 12.97 2.18 -4.24
C SER A 42 13.32 0.74 -3.92
N LEU A 43 13.05 0.31 -2.69
CA LEU A 43 13.24 -1.07 -2.23
C LEU A 43 12.33 -2.08 -2.95
N LEU A 44 11.36 -1.60 -3.72
CA LEU A 44 10.48 -2.43 -4.54
C LEU A 44 11.17 -2.97 -5.81
N LYS A 45 12.29 -2.40 -6.25
CA LYS A 45 12.93 -2.75 -7.53
C LYS A 45 13.21 -4.24 -7.63
N GLU A 46 14.09 -4.73 -6.79
CA GLU A 46 14.53 -6.13 -6.81
C GLU A 46 13.37 -7.12 -6.64
N PRO A 47 12.46 -6.98 -5.65
CA PRO A 47 11.31 -7.87 -5.53
C PRO A 47 10.39 -7.88 -6.74
N LEU A 48 10.18 -6.74 -7.41
CA LEU A 48 9.34 -6.66 -8.60
C LEU A 48 10.00 -7.37 -9.81
N GLU A 49 11.31 -7.18 -10.00
CA GLU A 49 12.09 -7.84 -11.06
C GLU A 49 12.10 -9.37 -10.84
N GLN A 50 12.34 -9.83 -9.62
CA GLN A 50 12.29 -11.25 -9.25
C GLN A 50 10.90 -11.86 -9.46
N ALA A 51 9.83 -11.10 -9.25
CA ALA A 51 8.46 -11.53 -9.53
C ALA A 51 8.10 -11.51 -11.02
N GLY A 52 8.99 -10.98 -11.89
CA GLY A 52 8.87 -10.99 -13.34
C GLY A 52 8.27 -9.71 -13.95
N ALA A 53 8.25 -8.60 -13.20
CA ALA A 53 7.91 -7.30 -13.77
C ALA A 53 9.12 -6.65 -14.46
N LYS A 54 8.85 -5.87 -15.52
CA LYS A 54 9.85 -4.96 -16.09
C LYS A 54 9.82 -3.65 -15.33
N VAL A 55 10.90 -3.31 -14.63
CA VAL A 55 10.97 -2.13 -13.77
C VAL A 55 11.59 -0.95 -14.51
N VAL A 56 10.96 0.23 -14.37
CA VAL A 56 11.45 1.53 -14.84
C VAL A 56 11.64 2.43 -13.62
N GLU A 57 12.88 2.77 -13.32
CA GLU A 57 13.18 3.75 -12.27
C GLU A 57 12.98 5.16 -12.79
N VAL A 58 12.30 5.98 -11.98
CA VAL A 58 11.91 7.35 -12.30
C VAL A 58 12.53 8.31 -11.30
N ASP A 59 13.20 9.34 -11.79
CA ASP A 59 13.69 10.42 -10.93
C ASP A 59 12.52 11.27 -10.44
N GLY A 60 12.47 11.54 -9.15
CA GLY A 60 11.34 12.20 -8.48
C GLY A 60 10.28 11.22 -8.01
N MET A 61 9.08 11.69 -7.86
CA MET A 61 7.83 11.03 -7.39
C MET A 61 7.91 10.26 -6.07
N ALA A 62 9.03 10.28 -5.37
CA ALA A 62 9.22 9.57 -4.11
C ALA A 62 8.22 10.03 -3.03
N ASP A 63 7.49 9.09 -2.47
CA ASP A 63 6.53 9.22 -1.35
C ASP A 63 5.56 10.41 -1.46
N ARG A 64 5.23 10.81 -2.69
CA ARG A 64 4.26 11.88 -2.96
C ARG A 64 3.25 11.52 -4.04
N SER A 65 2.04 12.03 -3.91
CA SER A 65 0.96 11.77 -4.86
C SER A 65 1.04 12.65 -6.11
N TYR A 66 1.43 13.93 -5.96
CA TYR A 66 1.41 14.90 -7.05
C TYR A 66 2.59 15.87 -7.03
N HIS A 67 3.22 16.01 -8.21
CA HIS A 67 4.09 17.11 -8.54
C HIS A 67 4.07 17.32 -10.07
N LYS A 68 4.15 18.59 -10.52
CA LYS A 68 4.05 18.93 -11.96
C LYS A 68 5.15 18.30 -12.82
N ASP A 69 6.37 18.19 -12.28
CA ASP A 69 7.50 17.64 -13.03
C ASP A 69 7.44 16.12 -13.11
N ASP A 70 6.90 15.45 -12.07
CA ASP A 70 6.63 14.01 -12.13
C ASP A 70 5.67 13.66 -13.27
N VAL A 71 4.67 14.52 -13.53
CA VAL A 71 3.76 14.33 -14.66
C VAL A 71 4.53 14.31 -15.98
N LYS A 72 5.48 15.24 -16.19
CA LYS A 72 6.28 15.29 -17.42
C LYS A 72 7.18 14.06 -17.59
N VAL A 73 7.84 13.65 -16.50
CA VAL A 73 8.71 12.46 -16.52
C VAL A 73 7.90 11.21 -16.81
N LEU A 74 6.77 11.03 -16.11
CA LEU A 74 5.87 9.88 -16.33
C LEU A 74 5.25 9.86 -17.72
N GLN A 75 4.97 11.01 -18.33
CA GLN A 75 4.55 11.05 -19.76
C GLN A 75 5.64 10.49 -20.69
N LYS A 76 6.92 10.80 -20.44
CA LYS A 76 8.03 10.24 -21.23
C LYS A 76 8.10 8.72 -21.05
N VAL A 77 7.97 8.21 -19.82
CA VAL A 77 7.94 6.77 -19.53
C VAL A 77 6.78 6.10 -20.27
N ILE A 78 5.55 6.62 -20.13
CA ILE A 78 4.36 6.06 -20.79
C ILE A 78 4.52 6.00 -22.30
N ARG A 79 5.04 7.08 -22.93
CA ARG A 79 5.31 7.09 -24.39
C ARG A 79 6.38 6.10 -24.81
N SER A 80 7.40 5.88 -23.98
CA SER A 80 8.49 4.94 -24.24
C SER A 80 8.03 3.49 -24.15
N VAL A 81 7.31 3.13 -23.06
CA VAL A 81 6.91 1.74 -22.82
C VAL A 81 5.60 1.36 -23.51
N LYS A 82 4.80 2.34 -23.97
CA LYS A 82 3.54 2.17 -24.72
C LYS A 82 2.61 1.14 -24.07
N PRO A 83 2.14 1.38 -22.84
CA PRO A 83 1.24 0.45 -22.17
C PRO A 83 -0.18 0.55 -22.73
N ASP A 84 -0.93 -0.55 -22.70
CA ASP A 84 -2.36 -0.57 -23.04
C ASP A 84 -3.20 -0.01 -21.89
N LEU A 85 -2.68 -0.10 -20.64
CA LEU A 85 -3.34 0.33 -19.42
C LEU A 85 -2.32 0.87 -18.42
N VAL A 86 -2.65 1.98 -17.76
CA VAL A 86 -1.92 2.47 -16.60
C VAL A 86 -2.72 2.16 -15.34
N HIS A 87 -2.08 1.49 -14.38
CA HIS A 87 -2.64 1.24 -13.06
C HIS A 87 -1.84 2.03 -12.01
N THR A 88 -2.47 2.98 -11.33
CA THR A 88 -1.80 3.81 -10.33
C THR A 88 -2.17 3.39 -8.91
N HIS A 89 -1.18 3.40 -8.03
CA HIS A 89 -1.32 3.12 -6.61
C HIS A 89 -1.13 4.43 -5.83
N GLY A 90 -2.17 5.27 -5.79
CA GLY A 90 -2.15 6.56 -5.10
C GLY A 90 -1.55 7.73 -5.87
N ALA A 91 -0.74 7.51 -6.90
CA ALA A 91 -0.01 8.54 -7.63
C ALA A 91 -0.91 9.37 -8.58
N LEU A 92 -1.32 10.56 -8.17
CA LEU A 92 -2.10 11.48 -9.02
C LEU A 92 -1.29 11.95 -10.23
N SER A 93 0.03 12.19 -10.08
CA SER A 93 0.90 12.52 -11.21
C SER A 93 0.82 11.47 -12.32
N GLY A 94 0.80 10.18 -11.96
CA GLY A 94 0.68 9.07 -12.91
C GLY A 94 -0.65 9.07 -13.63
N ARG A 95 -1.77 9.33 -12.92
CA ARG A 95 -3.11 9.44 -13.54
C ARG A 95 -3.18 10.57 -14.56
N ILE A 96 -2.67 11.75 -14.21
CA ILE A 96 -2.62 12.91 -15.09
C ILE A 96 -1.74 12.62 -16.31
N ALA A 97 -0.58 12.01 -16.12
CA ALA A 97 0.35 11.66 -17.19
C ALA A 97 -0.30 10.68 -18.18
N ALA A 98 -0.97 9.64 -17.70
CA ALA A 98 -1.65 8.64 -18.52
C ALA A 98 -2.80 9.26 -19.34
N LYS A 99 -3.64 10.08 -18.72
CA LYS A 99 -4.72 10.79 -19.44
C LYS A 99 -4.18 11.72 -20.54
N ARG A 100 -3.08 12.43 -20.29
CA ARG A 100 -2.41 13.26 -21.31
C ARG A 100 -1.75 12.44 -22.43
N CYS A 101 -1.48 11.16 -22.18
CA CYS A 101 -1.00 10.22 -23.20
C CYS A 101 -2.14 9.40 -23.84
N HIS A 102 -3.41 9.69 -23.52
CA HIS A 102 -4.60 8.98 -24.00
C HIS A 102 -4.59 7.47 -23.68
N VAL A 103 -3.96 7.09 -22.54
CA VAL A 103 -3.94 5.70 -22.06
C VAL A 103 -5.01 5.54 -20.98
N PRO A 104 -5.83 4.46 -21.01
CA PRO A 104 -6.79 4.15 -19.98
C PRO A 104 -6.15 4.04 -18.59
N VAL A 105 -6.89 4.48 -17.55
CA VAL A 105 -6.36 4.57 -16.18
C VAL A 105 -7.24 3.83 -15.18
N ILE A 106 -6.63 2.92 -14.45
CA ILE A 106 -7.17 2.38 -13.21
C ILE A 106 -6.42 3.02 -12.03
N TYR A 107 -7.14 3.35 -10.98
CA TYR A 107 -6.59 3.87 -9.73
C TYR A 107 -6.98 2.96 -8.57
N SER A 108 -6.02 2.42 -7.83
CA SER A 108 -6.26 1.71 -6.57
C SER A 108 -6.07 2.62 -5.36
N ARG A 109 -7.09 2.70 -4.51
CA ARG A 109 -7.07 3.37 -3.21
C ARG A 109 -6.75 2.35 -2.13
N HIS A 110 -5.57 2.49 -1.48
CA HIS A 110 -5.07 1.54 -0.47
C HIS A 110 -5.31 1.97 0.97
N SER A 111 -5.90 3.13 1.20
CA SER A 111 -6.12 3.66 2.55
C SER A 111 -7.51 4.28 2.69
N ALA A 112 -8.09 4.14 3.88
CA ALA A 112 -9.36 4.74 4.28
C ALA A 112 -9.16 5.86 5.31
N PHE A 113 -8.09 6.67 5.17
CA PHE A 113 -7.92 7.83 6.02
C PHE A 113 -9.12 8.77 5.92
N PRO A 114 -9.56 9.38 7.03
CA PRO A 114 -10.71 10.26 7.02
C PRO A 114 -10.60 11.34 5.94
N VAL A 115 -11.66 11.51 5.18
CA VAL A 115 -11.71 12.57 4.16
C VAL A 115 -11.66 13.91 4.88
N PRO A 116 -10.71 14.80 4.55
CA PRO A 116 -10.64 16.13 5.15
C PRO A 116 -11.98 16.89 5.07
N ALA A 117 -12.35 17.61 6.10
CA ALA A 117 -13.66 18.28 6.20
C ALA A 117 -13.95 19.18 4.97
N LYS A 118 -12.92 19.85 4.44
CA LYS A 118 -13.01 20.66 3.22
C LYS A 118 -13.39 19.87 1.96
N LEU A 119 -13.15 18.56 1.94
CA LEU A 119 -13.48 17.67 0.80
C LEU A 119 -14.79 16.90 1.01
N ARG A 120 -15.45 17.04 2.18
CA ARG A 120 -16.78 16.47 2.45
C ARG A 120 -17.91 17.40 2.04
N ARG A 121 -17.65 18.70 1.93
CA ARG A 121 -18.63 19.78 1.66
C ARG A 121 -18.29 20.52 0.36
N PRO A 122 -19.28 21.08 -0.35
CA PRO A 122 -19.05 21.97 -1.47
C PRO A 122 -18.24 23.21 -1.03
N PRO A 123 -17.39 23.78 -1.93
CA PRO A 123 -17.09 23.31 -3.28
C PRO A 123 -16.06 22.18 -3.35
N GLY A 124 -15.33 21.92 -2.24
CA GLY A 124 -14.22 20.95 -2.22
C GLY A 124 -14.63 19.54 -2.61
N ARG A 125 -15.83 19.10 -2.20
CA ARG A 125 -16.38 17.79 -2.57
C ARG A 125 -16.57 17.66 -4.08
N TRP A 126 -17.03 18.68 -4.75
CA TRP A 126 -17.21 18.69 -6.22
C TRP A 126 -15.87 18.66 -6.95
N VAL A 127 -14.90 19.46 -6.49
CA VAL A 127 -13.54 19.46 -7.04
C VAL A 127 -12.89 18.07 -6.87
N ASN A 128 -12.99 17.50 -5.67
CA ASN A 128 -12.46 16.15 -5.39
C ASN A 128 -13.09 15.09 -6.31
N LYS A 129 -14.41 15.14 -6.49
CA LYS A 129 -15.13 14.27 -7.43
C LYS A 129 -14.60 14.46 -8.85
N LEU A 130 -14.58 15.69 -9.34
CA LEU A 130 -14.16 16.01 -10.71
C LEU A 130 -12.74 15.49 -10.98
N VAL A 131 -11.79 15.79 -10.09
CA VAL A 131 -10.40 15.35 -10.24
C VAL A 131 -10.30 13.83 -10.28
N ASN A 132 -10.94 13.12 -9.35
CA ASN A 132 -10.82 11.66 -9.30
C ASN A 132 -11.54 10.98 -10.45
N GLU A 133 -12.71 11.45 -10.87
CA GLU A 133 -13.47 10.85 -11.97
C GLU A 133 -12.91 11.21 -13.35
N HIS A 134 -12.28 12.38 -13.50
CA HIS A 134 -11.63 12.77 -14.75
C HIS A 134 -10.32 12.00 -14.98
N TYR A 135 -9.51 11.85 -13.93
CA TYR A 135 -8.19 11.20 -14.04
C TYR A 135 -8.20 9.70 -13.72
N ALA A 136 -9.38 9.06 -13.64
CA ALA A 136 -9.48 7.60 -13.56
C ALA A 136 -10.72 7.10 -14.32
N ASP A 137 -10.55 6.08 -15.15
CA ASP A 137 -11.65 5.41 -15.83
C ASP A 137 -12.38 4.47 -14.89
N ARG A 138 -11.63 3.80 -14.01
CA ARG A 138 -12.12 2.97 -12.90
C ARG A 138 -11.29 3.20 -11.64
N ILE A 139 -11.92 3.02 -10.49
CA ILE A 139 -11.28 3.15 -9.18
C ILE A 139 -11.49 1.84 -8.43
N ILE A 140 -10.40 1.23 -7.99
CA ILE A 140 -10.44 0.04 -7.14
C ILE A 140 -10.39 0.48 -5.68
N ALA A 141 -11.37 0.07 -4.90
CA ALA A 141 -11.37 0.13 -3.46
C ALA A 141 -10.95 -1.23 -2.90
N VAL A 142 -9.92 -1.26 -2.05
CA VAL A 142 -9.35 -2.51 -1.51
C VAL A 142 -10.09 -3.06 -0.29
N SER A 143 -11.10 -2.34 0.19
CA SER A 143 -11.98 -2.75 1.30
C SER A 143 -13.30 -1.99 1.25
N PRO A 144 -14.36 -2.48 1.93
CA PRO A 144 -15.62 -1.74 2.07
C PRO A 144 -15.41 -0.34 2.66
N ALA A 145 -14.58 -0.20 3.70
CA ALA A 145 -14.24 1.09 4.31
C ALA A 145 -13.56 2.05 3.32
N THR A 146 -12.72 1.54 2.42
CA THR A 146 -12.12 2.36 1.35
C THR A 146 -13.16 2.80 0.33
N ALA A 147 -14.12 1.94 -0.04
CA ALA A 147 -15.22 2.29 -0.95
C ALA A 147 -16.13 3.38 -0.35
N GLU A 148 -16.47 3.25 0.92
CA GLU A 148 -17.22 4.26 1.67
C GLU A 148 -16.47 5.60 1.74
N ASN A 149 -15.18 5.56 2.09
CA ASN A 149 -14.32 6.74 2.11
C ASN A 149 -14.29 7.49 0.76
N LEU A 150 -14.26 6.77 -0.36
CA LEU A 150 -14.33 7.36 -1.70
C LEU A 150 -15.70 8.03 -1.95
N THR A 151 -16.80 7.39 -1.56
CA THR A 151 -18.16 7.94 -1.73
C THR A 151 -18.40 9.15 -0.84
N ASP A 152 -17.88 9.16 0.38
CA ASP A 152 -17.89 10.32 1.29
C ASP A 152 -17.18 11.51 0.67
N GLY A 153 -16.09 11.26 -0.03
CA GLY A 153 -15.37 12.26 -0.83
C GLY A 153 -16.09 12.70 -2.11
N GLY A 154 -17.31 12.19 -2.37
CA GLY A 154 -18.17 12.58 -3.49
C GLY A 154 -18.02 11.76 -4.76
N ILE A 155 -17.16 10.74 -4.79
CA ILE A 155 -16.93 9.91 -5.97
C ILE A 155 -18.14 8.99 -6.21
N SER A 156 -18.59 8.91 -7.47
CA SER A 156 -19.76 8.12 -7.85
C SER A 156 -19.50 6.62 -7.69
N LYS A 157 -20.42 5.90 -7.06
CA LYS A 157 -20.35 4.43 -6.87
C LYS A 157 -20.08 3.67 -8.18
N LYS A 158 -20.65 4.13 -9.31
CA LYS A 158 -20.45 3.55 -10.64
C LYS A 158 -18.99 3.55 -11.13
N LYS A 159 -18.14 4.42 -10.57
CA LYS A 159 -16.70 4.47 -10.87
C LYS A 159 -15.89 3.52 -9.99
N ILE A 160 -16.45 3.04 -8.86
CA ILE A 160 -15.78 2.28 -7.84
C ILE A 160 -16.07 0.78 -8.04
N THR A 161 -15.02 -0.02 -8.00
CA THR A 161 -15.10 -1.49 -7.95
C THR A 161 -14.41 -1.94 -6.67
N LEU A 162 -15.12 -2.73 -5.87
CA LEU A 162 -14.54 -3.36 -4.67
C LEU A 162 -13.74 -4.60 -5.10
N VAL A 163 -12.43 -4.56 -4.86
CA VAL A 163 -11.52 -5.71 -5.04
C VAL A 163 -10.71 -5.83 -3.75
N MET A 164 -11.07 -6.75 -2.91
CA MET A 164 -10.39 -6.95 -1.63
C MET A 164 -8.96 -7.43 -1.85
N ASN A 165 -8.03 -6.93 -1.03
CA ASN A 165 -6.65 -7.41 -1.08
C ASN A 165 -6.61 -8.89 -0.70
N GLY A 166 -5.94 -9.69 -1.54
CA GLY A 166 -5.61 -11.07 -1.25
C GLY A 166 -4.20 -11.19 -0.68
N VAL A 167 -4.00 -12.25 0.09
CA VAL A 167 -2.67 -12.68 0.54
C VAL A 167 -2.52 -14.17 0.22
N ALA A 168 -1.28 -14.61 0.03
CA ALA A 168 -1.02 -16.04 -0.08
C ALA A 168 -1.38 -16.75 1.24
N ALA A 169 -1.79 -18.01 1.15
CA ALA A 169 -1.95 -18.83 2.33
C ALA A 169 -0.64 -18.86 3.12
N VAL A 170 -0.74 -18.69 4.43
CA VAL A 170 0.41 -18.78 5.34
C VAL A 170 0.59 -20.25 5.70
N GLU A 171 1.81 -20.75 5.53
CA GLU A 171 2.15 -22.10 5.97
C GLU A 171 2.09 -22.17 7.50
N GLU A 172 1.52 -23.24 8.02
CA GLU A 172 1.49 -23.46 9.46
C GLU A 172 2.90 -23.74 9.98
N THR A 173 3.30 -23.00 11.00
CA THR A 173 4.58 -23.19 11.67
C THR A 173 4.54 -24.50 12.46
N SER A 174 5.49 -25.39 12.25
CA SER A 174 5.59 -26.64 13.01
C SER A 174 5.86 -26.38 14.50
N PRO A 175 5.47 -27.30 15.40
CA PRO A 175 5.78 -27.17 16.82
C PRO A 175 7.29 -26.99 17.09
N ALA A 176 8.15 -27.69 16.33
CA ALA A 176 9.60 -27.58 16.45
C ALA A 176 10.12 -26.19 16.07
N GLN A 177 9.65 -25.61 14.95
CA GLN A 177 10.01 -24.25 14.55
C GLN A 177 9.56 -23.21 15.57
N ARG A 178 8.36 -23.40 16.16
CA ARG A 178 7.84 -22.52 17.20
C ARG A 178 8.68 -22.61 18.46
N ALA A 179 9.08 -23.81 18.88
CA ALA A 179 9.94 -24.01 20.03
C ALA A 179 11.31 -23.37 19.83
N ALA A 180 11.96 -23.58 18.67
CA ALA A 180 13.25 -22.98 18.34
C ALA A 180 13.20 -21.45 18.38
N LEU A 181 12.15 -20.84 17.81
CA LEU A 181 11.99 -19.37 17.86
C LEU A 181 11.77 -18.85 19.28
N ARG A 182 11.04 -19.57 20.12
CA ARG A 182 10.86 -19.20 21.52
C ARG A 182 12.17 -19.26 22.30
N GLU A 183 13.00 -20.28 22.04
CA GLU A 183 14.35 -20.40 22.62
C GLU A 183 15.25 -19.24 22.18
N GLU A 184 15.32 -18.95 20.87
CA GLU A 184 16.07 -17.80 20.33
C GLU A 184 15.68 -16.47 20.99
N LEU A 185 14.38 -16.26 21.21
CA LEU A 185 13.85 -15.05 21.84
C LEU A 185 13.84 -15.10 23.39
N ASN A 186 14.40 -16.14 24.00
CA ASN A 186 14.41 -16.35 25.46
C ASN A 186 12.98 -16.25 26.05
N ILE A 187 12.00 -16.89 25.44
CA ILE A 187 10.60 -16.91 25.90
C ILE A 187 10.31 -18.24 26.56
N PRO A 188 10.14 -18.29 27.92
CA PRO A 188 9.85 -19.52 28.64
C PRO A 188 8.58 -20.22 28.13
N GLU A 189 8.52 -21.53 28.34
CA GLU A 189 7.31 -22.30 28.07
C GLU A 189 6.14 -21.78 28.93
N GLY A 190 4.92 -21.83 28.37
CA GLY A 190 3.71 -21.30 29.02
C GLY A 190 3.59 -19.77 29.06
N THR A 191 4.60 -19.01 28.61
CA THR A 191 4.52 -17.55 28.52
C THR A 191 3.59 -17.12 27.40
N VAL A 192 2.63 -16.25 27.70
CA VAL A 192 1.76 -15.62 26.68
C VAL A 192 2.56 -14.57 25.91
N VAL A 193 2.47 -14.61 24.59
CA VAL A 193 3.18 -13.66 23.71
C VAL A 193 2.18 -12.81 22.96
N PHE A 194 2.25 -11.50 23.15
CA PHE A 194 1.57 -10.50 22.35
C PHE A 194 2.52 -9.93 21.30
N GLY A 195 2.11 -9.85 20.04
CA GLY A 195 2.96 -9.36 18.96
C GLY A 195 2.30 -8.24 18.17
N ILE A 196 3.10 -7.23 17.77
CA ILE A 196 2.72 -6.24 16.77
C ILE A 196 3.77 -6.21 15.66
N LEU A 197 3.32 -6.47 14.42
CA LEU A 197 4.15 -6.48 13.21
C LEU A 197 3.68 -5.35 12.32
N ALA A 198 4.26 -4.16 12.46
CA ALA A 198 3.87 -2.99 11.69
C ALA A 198 4.97 -1.94 11.68
N ARG A 199 4.91 -0.98 10.74
CA ARG A 199 5.73 0.24 10.85
C ARG A 199 5.42 0.92 12.19
N ILE A 200 6.46 1.38 12.89
CA ILE A 200 6.31 2.07 14.17
C ILE A 200 5.94 3.52 13.87
N GLU A 201 4.64 3.77 13.79
CA GLU A 201 4.00 5.05 13.49
C GLU A 201 2.92 5.31 14.54
N ASP A 202 2.59 6.56 14.83
CA ASP A 202 1.63 6.97 15.84
C ASP A 202 0.25 6.28 15.67
N TYR A 203 -0.24 6.20 14.42
CA TYR A 203 -1.55 5.62 14.09
C TYR A 203 -1.58 4.08 14.06
N LYS A 204 -0.46 3.40 14.31
CA LYS A 204 -0.38 1.93 14.30
C LYS A 204 -0.68 1.28 15.65
N GLY A 205 -0.81 2.09 16.69
CA GLY A 205 -1.29 1.64 17.98
C GLY A 205 -0.25 1.01 18.90
N HIS A 206 1.04 1.18 18.64
CA HIS A 206 2.12 0.66 19.47
C HIS A 206 2.00 1.13 20.94
N LEU A 207 1.72 2.43 21.16
CA LEU A 207 1.54 2.99 22.49
C LEU A 207 0.35 2.36 23.23
N TYR A 208 -0.75 2.05 22.52
CA TYR A 208 -1.88 1.35 23.16
C TYR A 208 -1.47 -0.05 23.66
N LEU A 209 -0.61 -0.77 22.89
CA LEU A 209 -0.08 -2.05 23.31
C LEU A 209 0.80 -1.91 24.57
N VAL A 210 1.67 -0.90 24.62
CA VAL A 210 2.51 -0.60 25.78
C VAL A 210 1.67 -0.29 27.01
N TYR A 211 0.66 0.59 26.87
CA TYR A 211 -0.27 0.90 27.97
C TYR A 211 -1.07 -0.32 28.44
N ALA A 212 -1.53 -1.16 27.52
CA ALA A 212 -2.24 -2.39 27.86
C ALA A 212 -1.32 -3.36 28.64
N ALA A 213 -0.07 -3.52 28.19
CA ALA A 213 0.93 -4.33 28.87
C ALA A 213 1.22 -3.82 30.30
N LYS A 214 1.34 -2.49 30.46
CA LYS A 214 1.47 -1.87 31.78
C LYS A 214 0.27 -2.19 32.67
N GLN A 215 -0.96 -2.02 32.19
CA GLN A 215 -2.16 -2.35 32.94
C GLN A 215 -2.22 -3.82 33.37
N LEU A 216 -1.79 -4.76 32.51
CA LEU A 216 -1.69 -6.16 32.87
C LEU A 216 -0.72 -6.38 34.04
N LYS A 217 0.48 -5.76 33.97
CA LYS A 217 1.46 -5.81 35.06
C LYS A 217 0.91 -5.25 36.39
N ASP A 218 0.25 -4.09 36.32
CA ASP A 218 -0.34 -3.43 37.49
C ASP A 218 -1.45 -4.28 38.12
N ARG A 219 -2.13 -5.14 37.35
CA ARG A 219 -3.13 -6.12 37.81
C ARG A 219 -2.53 -7.45 38.30
N GLY A 220 -1.19 -7.58 38.33
CA GLY A 220 -0.50 -8.78 38.85
C GLY A 220 -0.22 -9.86 37.79
N TYR A 221 -0.58 -9.67 36.52
CA TYR A 221 -0.21 -10.60 35.46
C TYR A 221 1.28 -10.44 35.11
N GLN A 222 2.10 -11.45 35.31
CA GLN A 222 3.54 -11.38 35.08
C GLN A 222 4.02 -12.29 33.95
N ASN A 223 3.25 -13.34 33.61
CA ASN A 223 3.67 -14.36 32.66
C ASN A 223 3.30 -14.01 31.21
N PHE A 224 3.82 -12.90 30.72
CA PHE A 224 3.68 -12.51 29.31
C PHE A 224 4.91 -11.79 28.77
N ARG A 225 5.04 -11.75 27.45
CA ARG A 225 6.02 -10.96 26.67
C ARG A 225 5.31 -10.17 25.59
N VAL A 226 5.87 -9.02 25.26
CA VAL A 226 5.43 -8.20 24.12
C VAL A 226 6.55 -8.15 23.11
N LEU A 227 6.24 -8.55 21.86
CA LEU A 227 7.17 -8.48 20.73
C LEU A 227 6.74 -7.37 19.80
N VAL A 228 7.65 -6.44 19.51
CA VAL A 228 7.46 -5.36 18.56
C VAL A 228 8.39 -5.57 17.38
N ALA A 229 7.84 -5.87 16.21
CA ALA A 229 8.61 -6.07 14.99
C ALA A 229 8.26 -4.99 13.97
N GLY A 230 9.24 -4.16 13.65
CA GLY A 230 9.12 -3.06 12.70
C GLY A 230 10.13 -1.96 12.90
N THR A 231 10.08 -0.98 12.01
CA THR A 231 10.85 0.27 12.08
C THR A 231 9.93 1.44 11.81
N GLY A 232 10.32 2.65 12.20
CA GLY A 232 9.52 3.85 11.95
C GLY A 232 9.95 5.03 12.78
N ALA A 233 9.33 6.18 12.52
CA ALA A 233 9.68 7.44 13.17
C ALA A 233 9.41 7.47 14.67
N PHE A 234 8.44 6.65 15.14
CA PHE A 234 8.02 6.56 16.56
C PHE A 234 8.75 5.45 17.34
N LYS A 235 9.92 5.02 16.89
CA LYS A 235 10.65 3.92 17.55
C LYS A 235 11.11 4.31 18.96
N GLU A 236 11.59 5.54 19.14
CA GLU A 236 12.11 6.02 20.42
C GLU A 236 11.02 6.15 21.49
N GLU A 237 9.79 6.51 21.10
CA GLU A 237 8.65 6.64 22.01
C GLU A 237 8.08 5.29 22.47
N VAL A 238 8.43 4.19 21.78
CA VAL A 238 7.94 2.84 22.05
C VAL A 238 9.00 1.99 22.78
N SER A 239 10.25 2.42 22.74
CA SER A 239 11.39 1.76 23.40
C SER A 239 11.47 2.18 24.84
#